data_f694215d1b35ca6dd631f876bf04e485
#
_entry.id   f694215d1b35ca6dd631f876bf04e485
#
_cell.length_a   1.000
_cell.length_b   1.000
_cell.length_c   1.000
_cell.angle_alpha   90.00
_cell.angle_beta   90.00
_cell.angle_gamma   90.00
#
_symmetry.space_group_name_H-M   'P 1'
#
loop_
_entity.id
_entity.type
_entity.pdbx_description
1 polymer ?
#
loop_
_entity_poly.entity_id
_entity_poly.type
_entity_poly.pdbx_seq_one_letter_code
_entity_poly.pdbx_strand_id
1 'polypeptide(L)'
;MINKKILIVSHQFLPHISPRTTRWKLLIDELIKKGNKVSVLTGTNPKDISNKYNILYFGNKNISSAINTLRKDSNKVENSLMKKNSYNLLKKIYRFIFKSIAWPDYAMFWILTVIKNKSKIPKDYDIIISVSLPFTSHVCASILQKSMSSKWFMDIGDPFS
;
A
#
# COMPACT_ATOMS: atom_id res chain seq x y z
N MET A 1 -21.91 3.77 23.29
CA MET A 1 -20.69 3.30 22.61
C MET A 1 -20.01 4.51 21.99
N ILE A 2 -18.69 4.64 22.14
CA ILE A 2 -17.96 5.80 21.59
C ILE A 2 -17.78 5.55 20.10
N ASN A 3 -18.51 6.29 19.26
CA ASN A 3 -18.43 6.21 17.80
C ASN A 3 -17.10 6.83 17.33
N LYS A 4 -16.09 6.00 17.07
CA LYS A 4 -14.77 6.43 16.62
C LYS A 4 -14.69 6.53 15.11
N LYS A 5 -13.93 7.51 14.61
CA LYS A 5 -13.53 7.62 13.21
C LYS A 5 -12.17 6.95 13.02
N ILE A 6 -12.13 5.89 12.24
CA ILE A 6 -10.95 5.04 12.07
C ILE A 6 -10.51 5.08 10.61
N LEU A 7 -9.24 5.38 10.37
CA LEU A 7 -8.60 5.28 9.06
C LEU A 7 -7.72 4.04 9.00
N ILE A 8 -8.06 3.11 8.12
CA ILE A 8 -7.21 1.96 7.80
C ILE A 8 -6.33 2.33 6.60
N VAL A 9 -5.01 2.23 6.74
CA VAL A 9 -4.05 2.50 5.67
C VAL A 9 -3.47 1.18 5.20
N SER A 10 -3.92 0.70 4.04
CA SER A 10 -3.50 -0.56 3.44
C SER A 10 -3.35 -0.41 1.94
N HIS A 11 -2.12 -0.51 1.41
CA HIS A 11 -1.88 -0.40 -0.02
C HIS A 11 -2.70 -1.41 -0.83
N GLN A 12 -2.80 -2.65 -0.33
CA GLN A 12 -3.61 -3.71 -0.93
C GLN A 12 -4.88 -3.93 -0.12
N PHE A 13 -6.02 -3.70 -0.76
CA PHE A 13 -7.34 -4.01 -0.22
C PHE A 13 -8.20 -4.65 -1.32
N LEU A 14 -9.47 -4.91 -1.04
CA LEU A 14 -10.38 -5.45 -2.04
C LEU A 14 -10.34 -4.63 -3.35
N PRO A 15 -10.49 -5.26 -4.53
CA PRO A 15 -10.86 -6.67 -4.80
C PRO A 15 -9.68 -7.65 -4.74
N HIS A 16 -8.49 -7.21 -4.37
CA HIS A 16 -7.33 -8.10 -4.21
C HIS A 16 -7.57 -9.03 -3.01
N ILE A 17 -7.71 -10.34 -3.27
CA ILE A 17 -7.96 -11.35 -2.26
C ILE A 17 -6.61 -11.90 -1.76
N SER A 18 -6.39 -11.81 -0.46
CA SER A 18 -5.27 -12.39 0.26
C SER A 18 -5.71 -12.72 1.69
N PRO A 19 -5.02 -13.60 2.43
CA PRO A 19 -5.35 -13.88 3.83
C PRO A 19 -5.44 -12.60 4.68
N ARG A 20 -4.55 -11.66 4.44
CA ARG A 20 -4.53 -10.35 5.11
C ARG A 20 -5.74 -9.50 4.74
N THR A 21 -6.07 -9.38 3.46
CA THR A 21 -7.23 -8.62 3.01
C THR A 21 -8.51 -9.20 3.58
N THR A 22 -8.63 -10.53 3.62
CA THR A 22 -9.78 -11.23 4.21
C THR A 22 -9.89 -10.96 5.70
N ARG A 23 -8.78 -11.04 6.44
CA ARG A 23 -8.74 -10.71 7.88
C ARG A 23 -9.20 -9.28 8.13
N TRP A 24 -8.63 -8.31 7.39
CA TRP A 24 -8.98 -6.90 7.58
C TRP A 24 -10.40 -6.58 7.14
N LYS A 25 -10.91 -7.25 6.12
CA LYS A 25 -12.33 -7.14 5.75
C LYS A 25 -13.24 -7.52 6.92
N LEU A 26 -12.97 -8.66 7.56
CA LEU A 26 -13.76 -9.13 8.71
C LEU A 26 -13.65 -8.15 9.90
N LEU A 27 -12.45 -7.67 10.21
CA LEU A 27 -12.23 -6.69 11.28
C LEU A 27 -12.97 -5.37 11.01
N ILE A 28 -12.94 -4.87 9.77
CA ILE A 28 -13.67 -3.66 9.37
C ILE A 28 -15.18 -3.87 9.51
N ASP A 29 -15.70 -5.00 9.06
CA ASP A 29 -17.13 -5.34 9.20
C ASP A 29 -17.54 -5.33 10.70
N GLU A 30 -16.73 -5.88 11.59
CA GLU A 30 -17.00 -5.87 13.04
C GLU A 30 -16.87 -4.46 13.66
N LEU A 31 -15.89 -3.67 13.24
CA LEU A 31 -15.75 -2.28 13.70
C LEU A 31 -16.98 -1.44 13.29
N ILE A 32 -17.48 -1.61 12.07
CA ILE A 32 -18.70 -0.93 11.59
C ILE A 32 -19.93 -1.39 12.39
N LYS A 33 -20.10 -2.69 12.62
CA LYS A 33 -21.21 -3.21 13.46
C LYS A 33 -21.20 -2.64 14.87
N LYS A 34 -20.00 -2.36 15.42
CA LYS A 34 -19.83 -1.71 16.73
C LYS A 34 -20.10 -0.19 16.71
N GLY A 35 -20.55 0.35 15.56
CA GLY A 35 -20.93 1.75 15.41
C GLY A 35 -19.78 2.70 15.08
N ASN A 36 -18.58 2.20 14.71
CA ASN A 36 -17.48 3.05 14.29
C ASN A 36 -17.61 3.47 12.81
N LYS A 37 -17.11 4.65 12.49
CA LYS A 37 -16.97 5.13 11.10
C LYS A 37 -15.59 4.72 10.57
N VAL A 38 -15.54 3.75 9.67
CA VAL A 38 -14.29 3.22 9.13
C VAL A 38 -14.10 3.67 7.70
N SER A 39 -12.92 4.25 7.40
CA SER A 39 -12.47 4.56 6.04
C SER A 39 -11.22 3.74 5.72
N VAL A 40 -11.06 3.32 4.46
CA VAL A 40 -9.90 2.56 4.00
C VAL A 40 -9.16 3.36 2.94
N LEU A 41 -7.92 3.76 3.23
CA LEU A 41 -7.01 4.33 2.26
C LEU A 41 -6.24 3.22 1.56
N THR A 42 -6.37 3.13 0.24
CA THR A 42 -5.76 2.05 -0.55
C THR A 42 -5.17 2.52 -1.87
N GLY A 43 -4.14 1.81 -2.34
CA GLY A 43 -3.59 1.94 -3.69
C GLY A 43 -4.23 0.99 -4.71
N THR A 44 -5.05 0.04 -4.26
CA THR A 44 -5.78 -0.90 -5.12
C THR A 44 -7.09 -0.27 -5.62
N ASN A 45 -7.34 -0.36 -6.93
CA ASN A 45 -8.58 0.16 -7.50
C ASN A 45 -9.78 -0.66 -6.99
N PRO A 46 -10.75 -0.02 -6.31
CA PRO A 46 -11.85 -0.72 -5.63
C PRO A 46 -12.99 -1.15 -6.55
N LYS A 47 -12.80 -1.27 -7.87
CA LYS A 47 -13.88 -1.63 -8.82
C LYS A 47 -15.01 -2.41 -8.14
N ASP A 48 -16.22 -1.92 -8.22
CA ASP A 48 -17.48 -2.56 -7.76
C ASP A 48 -17.70 -2.73 -6.23
N ILE A 49 -16.79 -2.28 -5.37
CA ILE A 49 -16.87 -2.49 -3.91
C ILE A 49 -17.15 -1.18 -3.14
N SER A 50 -17.12 -0.05 -3.82
CA SER A 50 -17.24 1.29 -3.21
C SER A 50 -18.54 1.53 -2.44
N ASN A 51 -19.60 0.74 -2.71
CA ASN A 51 -20.89 0.97 -2.06
C ASN A 51 -20.97 0.42 -0.62
N LYS A 52 -20.10 -0.52 -0.25
CA LYS A 52 -20.12 -1.13 1.09
C LYS A 52 -19.16 -0.46 2.06
N TYR A 53 -18.03 0.03 1.56
CA TYR A 53 -16.96 0.59 2.38
C TYR A 53 -16.63 2.02 1.94
N ASN A 54 -16.33 2.89 2.89
CA ASN A 54 -15.80 4.22 2.58
C ASN A 54 -14.32 4.10 2.16
N ILE A 55 -14.07 4.01 0.86
CA ILE A 55 -12.76 3.77 0.29
C ILE A 55 -12.18 5.06 -0.28
N LEU A 56 -11.01 5.44 0.22
CA LEU A 56 -10.16 6.50 -0.30
C LEU A 56 -9.12 5.87 -1.24
N TYR A 57 -9.40 5.89 -2.54
CA TYR A 57 -8.52 5.29 -3.54
C TYR A 57 -7.51 6.31 -4.06
N PHE A 58 -6.23 6.07 -3.83
CA PHE A 58 -5.12 6.85 -4.35
C PHE A 58 -4.15 5.96 -5.14
N GLY A 59 -4.66 5.25 -6.13
CA GLY A 59 -3.85 4.48 -7.07
C GLY A 59 -3.32 5.35 -8.21
N ASN A 60 -2.13 5.01 -8.70
CA ASN A 60 -1.59 5.60 -9.93
C ASN A 60 -1.53 4.53 -11.03
N LYS A 61 -2.50 4.59 -11.94
CA LYS A 61 -2.60 3.66 -13.08
C LYS A 61 -1.34 3.68 -13.95
N ASN A 62 -0.73 4.86 -14.14
CA ASN A 62 0.40 5.06 -15.03
C ASN A 62 1.70 4.47 -14.45
N ILE A 63 1.93 4.60 -13.15
CA ILE A 63 3.13 4.03 -12.50
C ILE A 63 3.01 2.51 -12.41
N SER A 64 1.84 1.97 -12.07
CA SER A 64 1.63 0.52 -12.01
C SER A 64 1.79 -0.14 -13.37
N SER A 65 1.30 0.49 -14.45
CA SER A 65 1.49 -0.01 -15.82
C SER A 65 2.96 0.09 -16.26
N ALA A 66 3.62 1.21 -15.99
CA ALA A 66 5.04 1.39 -16.31
C ALA A 66 5.93 0.37 -15.58
N ILE A 67 5.71 0.13 -14.29
CA ILE A 67 6.45 -0.88 -13.51
C ILE A 67 6.17 -2.29 -14.05
N ASN A 68 4.91 -2.61 -14.40
CA ASN A 68 4.57 -3.90 -14.98
C ASN A 68 5.19 -4.10 -16.37
N THR A 69 5.28 -3.05 -17.18
CA THR A 69 5.96 -3.07 -18.47
C THR A 69 7.46 -3.29 -18.29
N LEU A 70 8.11 -2.53 -17.41
CA LEU A 70 9.52 -2.70 -17.09
C LEU A 70 9.83 -4.09 -16.52
N ARG A 71 8.93 -4.66 -15.70
CA ARG A 71 9.07 -6.02 -15.17
C ARG A 71 8.89 -7.09 -16.24
N LYS A 72 7.97 -6.90 -17.20
CA LYS A 72 7.81 -7.78 -18.37
C LYS A 72 9.02 -7.71 -19.30
N ASP A 73 9.54 -6.51 -19.54
CA ASP A 73 10.71 -6.30 -20.39
C ASP A 73 11.98 -6.87 -19.74
N SER A 74 12.15 -6.73 -18.43
CA SER A 74 13.27 -7.36 -17.71
C SER A 74 13.23 -8.89 -17.81
N ASN A 75 12.06 -9.53 -17.74
CA ASN A 75 11.92 -10.98 -17.93
C ASN A 75 12.17 -11.43 -19.38
N LYS A 76 11.81 -10.61 -20.39
CA LYS A 76 12.13 -10.86 -21.80
C LYS A 76 13.63 -10.71 -22.06
N VAL A 77 14.24 -9.68 -21.51
CA VAL A 77 15.70 -9.43 -21.61
C VAL A 77 16.47 -10.54 -20.89
N GLU A 78 15.99 -11.06 -19.75
CA GLU A 78 16.61 -12.17 -19.02
C GLU A 78 16.67 -13.46 -19.86
N ASN A 79 15.61 -13.73 -20.64
CA ASN A 79 15.56 -14.90 -21.52
C ASN A 79 16.42 -14.77 -22.81
N SER A 80 16.65 -13.55 -23.31
CA SER A 80 17.44 -13.31 -24.52
C SER A 80 18.95 -13.15 -24.27
N LEU A 81 19.34 -12.88 -23.01
CA LEU A 81 20.71 -12.48 -22.65
C LEU A 81 21.49 -13.53 -21.85
N MET A 82 21.03 -14.77 -21.77
CA MET A 82 21.74 -15.88 -21.11
C MET A 82 23.06 -16.27 -21.80
N LYS A 83 23.54 -15.54 -22.81
CA LYS A 83 24.68 -15.95 -23.66
C LYS A 83 26.00 -15.18 -23.49
N LYS A 84 26.18 -14.29 -22.48
CA LYS A 84 27.48 -13.60 -22.36
C LYS A 84 27.90 -13.28 -20.92
N ASN A 85 29.07 -13.77 -20.51
CA ASN A 85 29.69 -13.66 -19.18
C ASN A 85 29.92 -12.22 -18.62
N SER A 86 29.93 -11.20 -19.48
CA SER A 86 30.11 -9.79 -19.07
C SER A 86 28.89 -9.18 -18.39
N TYR A 87 27.80 -9.90 -18.39
CA TYR A 87 26.46 -9.45 -17.93
C TYR A 87 26.27 -9.51 -16.41
N ASN A 88 27.06 -10.32 -15.73
CA ASN A 88 26.87 -10.55 -14.29
C ASN A 88 27.16 -9.29 -13.45
N LEU A 89 28.09 -8.43 -13.89
CA LEU A 89 28.42 -7.19 -13.18
C LEU A 89 27.32 -6.14 -13.34
N LEU A 90 26.84 -5.94 -14.58
CA LEU A 90 25.73 -5.01 -14.86
C LEU A 90 24.44 -5.45 -14.17
N LYS A 91 24.15 -6.75 -14.16
CA LYS A 91 23.00 -7.33 -13.43
C LYS A 91 23.15 -7.13 -11.91
N LYS A 92 24.36 -7.23 -11.37
CA LYS A 92 24.65 -7.00 -9.95
C LYS A 92 24.48 -5.52 -9.57
N ILE A 93 24.95 -4.60 -10.41
CA ILE A 93 24.80 -3.15 -10.25
C ILE A 93 23.33 -2.75 -10.37
N TYR A 94 22.62 -3.25 -11.39
CA TYR A 94 21.19 -3.01 -11.57
C TYR A 94 20.37 -3.52 -10.38
N ARG A 95 20.63 -4.75 -9.90
CA ARG A 95 19.97 -5.31 -8.71
C ARG A 95 20.27 -4.49 -7.45
N PHE A 96 21.51 -4.02 -7.29
CA PHE A 96 21.90 -3.19 -6.16
C PHE A 96 21.18 -1.83 -6.20
N ILE A 97 21.18 -1.16 -7.35
CA ILE A 97 20.49 0.12 -7.54
C ILE A 97 18.96 -0.05 -7.36
N PHE A 98 18.37 -1.10 -7.96
CA PHE A 98 16.93 -1.35 -7.83
C PHE A 98 16.52 -1.72 -6.40
N LYS A 99 17.32 -2.51 -5.68
CA LYS A 99 17.09 -2.79 -4.25
C LYS A 99 17.21 -1.53 -3.39
N SER A 100 18.15 -0.64 -3.70
CA SER A 100 18.34 0.61 -2.96
C SER A 100 17.25 1.64 -3.25
N ILE A 101 16.75 1.68 -4.49
CA ILE A 101 15.69 2.63 -4.90
C ILE A 101 14.30 2.13 -4.47
N ALA A 102 14.06 0.81 -4.46
CA ALA A 102 12.78 0.22 -4.05
C ALA A 102 12.61 0.10 -2.53
N TRP A 103 13.35 0.87 -1.74
CA TRP A 103 13.16 0.93 -0.30
C TRP A 103 11.95 1.84 0.05
N PRO A 104 11.05 1.43 0.95
CA PRO A 104 11.07 0.21 1.78
C PRO A 104 10.54 -1.04 1.06
N ASP A 105 9.81 -0.90 -0.06
CA ASP A 105 9.23 -2.01 -0.82
C ASP A 105 8.69 -1.59 -2.20
N TYR A 106 8.06 -2.53 -2.93
CA TYR A 106 7.52 -2.32 -4.28
C TYR A 106 6.46 -1.22 -4.39
N ALA A 107 5.84 -0.82 -3.29
CA ALA A 107 4.76 0.16 -3.27
C ALA A 107 5.27 1.58 -2.96
N MET A 108 6.59 1.81 -2.87
CA MET A 108 7.18 3.09 -2.46
C MET A 108 6.61 4.31 -3.23
N PHE A 109 6.33 4.15 -4.51
CA PHE A 109 5.75 5.24 -5.33
C PHE A 109 4.34 5.65 -4.89
N TRP A 110 3.66 4.80 -4.13
CA TRP A 110 2.36 5.15 -3.53
C TRP A 110 2.49 6.28 -2.51
N ILE A 111 3.63 6.40 -1.84
CA ILE A 111 3.92 7.51 -0.91
C ILE A 111 3.72 8.86 -1.61
N LEU A 112 4.27 9.03 -2.81
CA LEU A 112 4.13 10.27 -3.58
C LEU A 112 2.66 10.58 -3.90
N THR A 113 1.90 9.55 -4.25
CA THR A 113 0.47 9.67 -4.53
C THR A 113 -0.32 10.08 -3.29
N VAL A 114 0.00 9.50 -2.13
CA VAL A 114 -0.62 9.85 -0.84
C VAL A 114 -0.25 11.29 -0.44
N ILE A 115 1.01 11.69 -0.55
CA ILE A 115 1.46 13.05 -0.26
C ILE A 115 0.72 14.06 -1.14
N LYS A 116 0.65 13.81 -2.45
CA LYS A 116 -0.05 14.68 -3.41
C LYS A 116 -1.53 14.87 -3.09
N ASN A 117 -2.18 13.83 -2.58
CA ASN A 117 -3.61 13.82 -2.31
C ASN A 117 -3.98 13.93 -0.82
N LYS A 118 -3.01 14.16 0.08
CA LYS A 118 -3.26 14.19 1.53
C LYS A 118 -4.31 15.23 1.95
N SER A 119 -4.44 16.32 1.21
CA SER A 119 -5.45 17.36 1.46
C SER A 119 -6.89 16.89 1.25
N LYS A 120 -7.10 15.80 0.50
CA LYS A 120 -8.41 15.19 0.26
C LYS A 120 -8.83 14.22 1.35
N ILE A 121 -7.92 13.90 2.28
CA ILE A 121 -8.20 13.01 3.41
C ILE A 121 -8.71 13.87 4.57
N PRO A 122 -9.90 13.58 5.13
CA PRO A 122 -10.37 14.22 6.33
C PRO A 122 -9.33 14.10 7.47
N LYS A 123 -9.20 15.13 8.29
CA LYS A 123 -8.20 15.15 9.38
C LYS A 123 -8.78 14.76 10.75
N ASP A 124 -10.06 14.47 10.79
CA ASP A 124 -10.86 14.24 12.01
C ASP A 124 -10.94 12.76 12.41
N TYR A 125 -9.94 11.97 12.03
CA TYR A 125 -9.82 10.58 12.48
C TYR A 125 -9.27 10.52 13.92
N ASP A 126 -9.92 9.72 14.77
CA ASP A 126 -9.44 9.41 16.12
C ASP A 126 -8.27 8.42 16.10
N ILE A 127 -8.33 7.47 15.16
CA ILE A 127 -7.40 6.34 15.08
C ILE A 127 -6.96 6.14 13.63
N ILE A 128 -5.66 5.92 13.45
CA ILE A 128 -5.07 5.43 12.20
C ILE A 128 -4.52 4.04 12.46
N ILE A 129 -4.84 3.08 11.60
CA ILE A 129 -4.26 1.73 11.64
C ILE A 129 -3.59 1.44 10.31
N SER A 130 -2.30 1.19 10.33
CA SER A 130 -1.54 0.83 9.13
C SER A 130 -1.28 -0.67 9.09
N VAL A 131 -1.44 -1.26 7.91
CA VAL A 131 -1.40 -2.72 7.71
C VAL A 131 -0.19 -3.09 6.86
N SER A 132 0.71 -3.93 7.40
CA SER A 132 1.76 -4.61 6.62
C SER A 132 1.12 -5.59 5.65
N LEU A 133 1.79 -6.08 4.74
CA LEU A 133 2.68 -5.71 3.70
C LEU A 133 1.93 -5.02 2.59
N PRO A 134 2.42 -4.00 1.98
CA PRO A 134 3.80 -3.50 2.01
C PRO A 134 4.06 -2.58 3.21
N PHE A 135 5.34 -2.45 3.62
CA PHE A 135 5.77 -1.54 4.68
C PHE A 135 5.46 -0.08 4.38
N THR A 136 5.40 0.26 3.10
CA THR A 136 4.96 1.56 2.59
C THR A 136 3.65 2.05 3.23
N SER A 137 2.75 1.13 3.61
CA SER A 137 1.51 1.49 4.31
C SER A 137 1.79 2.18 5.65
N HIS A 138 2.83 1.75 6.38
CA HIS A 138 3.25 2.37 7.64
C HIS A 138 3.86 3.74 7.42
N VAL A 139 4.69 3.89 6.37
CA VAL A 139 5.26 5.19 5.98
C VAL A 139 4.16 6.19 5.63
N CYS A 140 3.17 5.78 4.84
CA CYS A 140 2.02 6.62 4.51
C CYS A 140 1.23 7.03 5.76
N ALA A 141 0.96 6.09 6.66
CA ALA A 141 0.27 6.37 7.92
C ALA A 141 1.03 7.36 8.81
N SER A 142 2.37 7.21 8.92
CA SER A 142 3.24 8.14 9.64
C SER A 142 3.16 9.57 9.08
N ILE A 143 3.17 9.70 7.75
CA ILE A 143 3.05 11.01 7.08
C ILE A 143 1.69 11.65 7.36
N LEU A 144 0.62 10.88 7.37
CA LEU A 144 -0.73 11.36 7.64
C LEU A 144 -0.90 11.73 9.11
N GLN A 145 -0.41 10.90 10.02
CA GLN A 145 -0.49 11.10 11.47
C GLN A 145 0.14 12.42 11.92
N LYS A 146 1.25 12.86 11.28
CA LYS A 146 1.88 14.15 11.56
C LYS A 146 0.97 15.36 11.33
N SER A 147 -0.09 15.22 10.54
CA SER A 147 -1.06 16.28 10.25
C SER A 147 -2.41 16.08 10.95
N MET A 148 -2.52 15.07 11.78
CA MET A 148 -3.75 14.67 12.48
C MET A 148 -3.42 14.41 13.95
N SER A 149 -4.35 14.70 14.85
CA SER A 149 -4.24 14.37 16.30
C SER A 149 -4.69 12.93 16.58
N SER A 150 -4.45 12.02 15.66
CA SER A 150 -4.90 10.62 15.73
C SER A 150 -3.92 9.75 16.50
N LYS A 151 -4.42 8.74 17.21
CA LYS A 151 -3.59 7.62 17.69
C LYS A 151 -3.24 6.71 16.54
N TRP A 152 -1.98 6.32 16.41
CA TRP A 152 -1.53 5.43 15.33
C TRP A 152 -1.14 4.06 15.87
N PHE A 153 -1.66 3.02 15.22
CA PHE A 153 -1.36 1.62 15.47
C PHE A 153 -0.79 0.97 14.21
N MET A 154 0.20 0.10 14.38
CA MET A 154 0.80 -0.68 13.30
C MET A 154 0.39 -2.15 13.45
N ASP A 155 -0.24 -2.71 12.42
CA ASP A 155 -0.46 -4.16 12.31
C ASP A 155 0.72 -4.77 11.54
N ILE A 156 1.64 -5.40 12.27
CA ILE A 156 2.81 -6.08 11.72
C ILE A 156 2.47 -7.58 11.71
N GLY A 157 1.91 -8.05 10.57
CA GLY A 157 1.41 -9.42 10.44
C GLY A 157 2.48 -10.50 10.39
N ASP A 158 3.65 -10.18 9.79
CA ASP A 158 4.79 -11.09 9.72
C ASP A 158 6.02 -10.37 10.24
N PRO A 159 6.81 -10.98 11.14
CA PRO A 159 8.10 -10.42 11.50
C PRO A 159 8.98 -10.39 10.23
N PHE A 160 9.77 -9.34 10.11
CA PHE A 160 10.75 -9.24 9.04
C PHE A 160 11.78 -10.35 9.21
N SER A 161 11.75 -11.36 8.35
CA SER A 161 12.78 -12.40 8.24
C SER A 161 13.83 -12.00 7.23
#